data_9cec7d89b92282effbc07b413a81fa3b
#
_entry.id   9cec7d89b92282effbc07b413a81fa3b
#
_cell.length_a   1.000
_cell.length_b   1.000
_cell.length_c   1.000
_cell.angle_alpha   90.00
_cell.angle_beta   90.00
_cell.angle_gamma   90.00
#
_symmetry.space_group_name_H-M   'P 1'
#
loop_
_entity.id
_entity.type
_entity.pdbx_description
1 polymer ?
#
loop_
_entity_poly.entity_id
_entity_poly.type
_entity_poly.pdbx_seq_one_letter_code
_entity_poly.pdbx_strand_id
1 'polypeptide(L)'
;MKIRLISLVFILTTVNFAQAAQPSDESVEKLLSLLGVDKTPALILAHMDAMTANTLREASMGHQASGEEERAIHTFEQKSLAVRSELQERANYQALKPGYIATYREVFSQDEIDQLIVFYQTPTGKMLLAKMPQATQLATAMLQQRLAPVFQRMQQAADDMKQQLDTFRAPKPAPKQ
;
A
#
# COMPACT_ATOMS: atom_id res chain seq x y z
N MET A 1 -23.81 59.62 -51.64
CA MET A 1 -23.25 58.27 -51.41
C MET A 1 -23.24 58.07 -49.92
N LYS A 2 -24.21 57.29 -49.35
CA LYS A 2 -24.43 57.13 -47.89
C LYS A 2 -23.74 55.85 -47.44
N ILE A 3 -22.63 55.95 -46.67
CA ILE A 3 -21.90 54.83 -46.07
C ILE A 3 -22.62 54.48 -44.83
N ARG A 4 -23.21 53.23 -44.79
CA ARG A 4 -23.78 52.63 -43.58
C ARG A 4 -22.67 51.93 -42.81
N LEU A 5 -22.33 52.47 -41.59
CA LEU A 5 -21.51 51.78 -40.64
C LEU A 5 -22.32 50.59 -40.07
N ILE A 6 -21.84 49.38 -40.29
CA ILE A 6 -22.34 48.17 -39.65
C ILE A 6 -21.48 47.98 -38.38
N SER A 7 -22.09 48.30 -37.21
CA SER A 7 -21.50 48.00 -35.92
C SER A 7 -21.55 46.48 -35.68
N LEU A 8 -20.38 45.86 -35.76
CA LEU A 8 -20.21 44.44 -35.36
C LEU A 8 -20.13 44.35 -33.85
N VAL A 9 -21.26 43.97 -33.23
CA VAL A 9 -21.30 43.67 -31.77
C VAL A 9 -20.62 42.33 -31.56
N PHE A 10 -19.40 42.34 -31.00
CA PHE A 10 -18.69 41.16 -30.59
C PHE A 10 -19.25 40.72 -29.21
N ILE A 11 -20.15 39.73 -29.20
CA ILE A 11 -20.63 39.13 -27.97
C ILE A 11 -19.52 38.23 -27.43
N LEU A 12 -18.75 38.74 -26.47
CA LEU A 12 -17.78 37.96 -25.68
C LEU A 12 -18.55 37.00 -24.77
N THR A 13 -18.81 35.80 -25.25
CA THR A 13 -19.30 34.72 -24.36
C THR A 13 -18.15 34.32 -23.44
N THR A 14 -18.15 34.85 -22.24
CA THR A 14 -17.28 34.33 -21.15
C THR A 14 -17.74 32.91 -20.84
N VAL A 15 -17.00 31.93 -21.33
CA VAL A 15 -17.14 30.54 -20.87
C VAL A 15 -16.65 30.55 -19.41
N ASN A 16 -17.60 30.65 -18.48
CA ASN A 16 -17.33 30.35 -17.08
C ASN A 16 -16.97 28.85 -17.03
N PHE A 17 -15.68 28.54 -16.99
CA PHE A 17 -15.25 27.26 -16.42
C PHE A 17 -15.73 27.27 -14.98
N ALA A 18 -16.84 26.61 -14.72
CA ALA A 18 -17.27 26.32 -13.36
C ALA A 18 -16.10 25.55 -12.73
N GLN A 19 -15.32 26.25 -11.91
CA GLN A 19 -14.27 25.62 -11.13
C GLN A 19 -14.99 24.65 -10.21
N ALA A 20 -14.82 23.35 -10.46
CA ALA A 20 -15.48 22.32 -9.67
C ALA A 20 -15.15 22.58 -8.20
N ALA A 21 -16.19 22.70 -7.36
CA ALA A 21 -15.99 23.01 -5.96
C ALA A 21 -15.09 21.95 -5.32
N GLN A 22 -14.12 22.37 -4.52
CA GLN A 22 -13.31 21.44 -3.76
C GLN A 22 -14.18 20.67 -2.77
N PRO A 23 -13.92 19.37 -2.56
CA PRO A 23 -14.66 18.57 -1.59
C PRO A 23 -14.57 19.15 -0.18
N SER A 24 -15.66 19.06 0.57
CA SER A 24 -15.64 19.35 2.00
C SER A 24 -14.90 18.23 2.75
N ASP A 25 -14.29 18.58 3.88
CA ASP A 25 -13.62 17.60 4.75
C ASP A 25 -14.59 16.50 5.19
N GLU A 26 -15.85 16.88 5.52
CA GLU A 26 -16.91 15.95 5.94
C GLU A 26 -17.26 14.93 4.85
N SER A 27 -17.39 15.36 3.59
CA SER A 27 -17.69 14.47 2.47
C SER A 27 -16.54 13.49 2.23
N VAL A 28 -15.30 13.97 2.30
CA VAL A 28 -14.12 13.12 2.17
C VAL A 28 -14.05 12.11 3.31
N GLU A 29 -14.23 12.53 4.57
CA GLU A 29 -14.24 11.63 5.73
C GLU A 29 -15.30 10.54 5.59
N LYS A 30 -16.50 10.90 5.14
CA LYS A 30 -17.58 9.96 4.89
C LYS A 30 -17.21 8.92 3.83
N LEU A 31 -16.58 9.35 2.74
CA LEU A 31 -16.09 8.43 1.70
C LEU A 31 -14.99 7.51 2.25
N LEU A 32 -13.99 8.05 2.96
CA LEU A 32 -12.91 7.27 3.57
C LEU A 32 -13.44 6.20 4.53
N SER A 33 -14.45 6.52 5.32
CA SER A 33 -15.12 5.57 6.22
C SER A 33 -15.87 4.47 5.44
N LEU A 34 -16.56 4.81 4.36
CA LEU A 34 -17.22 3.83 3.49
C LEU A 34 -16.21 2.87 2.83
N LEU A 35 -15.06 3.40 2.42
CA LEU A 35 -13.96 2.62 1.85
C LEU A 35 -13.19 1.80 2.91
N GLY A 36 -13.41 2.02 4.19
CA GLY A 36 -12.73 1.33 5.29
C GLY A 36 -11.27 1.76 5.48
N VAL A 37 -10.89 2.94 5.00
CA VAL A 37 -9.52 3.48 5.16
C VAL A 37 -9.17 3.68 6.63
N ASP A 38 -10.14 4.04 7.45
CA ASP A 38 -10.04 4.17 8.90
C ASP A 38 -9.63 2.88 9.62
N LYS A 39 -9.88 1.72 9.01
CA LYS A 39 -9.55 0.38 9.54
C LYS A 39 -8.17 -0.13 9.08
N THR A 40 -7.59 0.49 8.05
CA THR A 40 -6.32 0.05 7.46
C THR A 40 -5.17 -0.06 8.48
N PRO A 41 -4.95 0.90 9.40
CA PRO A 41 -3.91 0.79 10.40
C PRO A 41 -4.05 -0.44 11.31
N ALA A 42 -5.28 -0.75 11.73
CA ALA A 42 -5.54 -1.92 12.56
C ALA A 42 -5.25 -3.24 11.81
N LEU A 43 -5.54 -3.30 10.51
CA LEU A 43 -5.22 -4.47 9.68
C LEU A 43 -3.71 -4.67 9.51
N ILE A 44 -2.95 -3.58 9.35
CA ILE A 44 -1.49 -3.63 9.27
C ILE A 44 -0.89 -4.14 10.59
N LEU A 45 -1.36 -3.63 11.72
CA LEU A 45 -0.93 -4.09 13.05
C LEU A 45 -1.25 -5.57 13.26
N ALA A 46 -2.45 -6.01 12.92
CA ALA A 46 -2.85 -7.42 13.03
C ALA A 46 -1.98 -8.34 12.15
N HIS A 47 -1.64 -7.90 10.94
CA HIS A 47 -0.74 -8.64 10.07
C HIS A 47 0.67 -8.76 10.66
N MET A 48 1.20 -7.69 11.22
CA MET A 48 2.50 -7.69 11.88
C MET A 48 2.51 -8.59 13.12
N ASP A 49 1.45 -8.54 13.94
CA ASP A 49 1.30 -9.43 15.11
C ASP A 49 1.28 -10.91 14.67
N ALA A 50 0.59 -11.24 13.59
CA ALA A 50 0.57 -12.59 13.01
C ALA A 50 1.95 -13.04 12.49
N MET A 51 2.68 -12.16 11.81
CA MET A 51 4.06 -12.44 11.37
C MET A 51 4.99 -12.70 12.55
N THR A 52 4.93 -11.85 13.58
CA THR A 52 5.72 -12.02 14.81
C THR A 52 5.42 -13.36 15.48
N ALA A 53 4.14 -13.69 15.65
CA ALA A 53 3.72 -14.96 16.25
C ALA A 53 4.19 -16.19 15.44
N ASN A 54 4.17 -16.11 14.10
CA ASN A 54 4.67 -17.19 13.26
C ASN A 54 6.18 -17.36 13.40
N THR A 55 6.95 -16.27 13.37
CA THR A 55 8.41 -16.30 13.57
C THR A 55 8.78 -16.91 14.91
N LEU A 56 8.09 -16.50 15.99
CA LEU A 56 8.32 -17.07 17.33
C LEU A 56 7.97 -18.55 17.41
N ARG A 57 6.88 -18.95 16.77
CA ARG A 57 6.49 -20.37 16.71
C ARG A 57 7.53 -21.20 15.97
N GLU A 58 8.03 -20.73 14.83
CA GLU A 58 9.07 -21.41 14.06
C GLU A 58 10.37 -21.53 14.86
N ALA A 59 10.79 -20.47 15.56
CA ALA A 59 11.95 -20.48 16.42
C ALA A 59 11.84 -21.47 17.61
N SER A 60 10.63 -21.75 18.06
CA SER A 60 10.35 -22.66 19.19
C SER A 60 10.04 -24.10 18.76
N MET A 61 9.98 -24.39 17.46
CA MET A 61 9.66 -25.73 16.95
C MET A 61 10.88 -26.64 16.94
N GLY A 62 10.72 -27.81 17.53
CA GLY A 62 11.57 -29.00 17.30
C GLY A 62 12.67 -29.26 18.29
N HIS A 63 13.05 -28.33 19.17
CA HIS A 63 14.03 -28.54 20.21
C HIS A 63 13.83 -27.58 21.39
N GLN A 64 14.43 -27.92 22.53
CA GLN A 64 14.50 -27.01 23.65
C GLN A 64 15.56 -25.94 23.39
N ALA A 65 15.16 -24.66 23.35
CA ALA A 65 16.07 -23.57 23.07
C ALA A 65 17.27 -23.55 24.01
N SER A 66 18.46 -23.30 23.49
CA SER A 66 19.64 -23.01 24.30
C SER A 66 19.56 -21.62 24.94
N GLY A 67 20.34 -21.36 25.98
CA GLY A 67 20.33 -20.05 26.61
C GLY A 67 20.73 -18.87 25.69
N GLU A 68 21.38 -19.13 24.59
CA GLU A 68 21.67 -18.12 23.54
C GLU A 68 20.48 -17.91 22.61
N GLU A 69 19.80 -18.99 22.24
CA GLU A 69 18.57 -18.94 21.45
C GLU A 69 17.44 -18.25 22.23
N GLU A 70 17.27 -18.54 23.50
CA GLU A 70 16.32 -17.84 24.38
C GLU A 70 16.58 -16.34 24.42
N ARG A 71 17.84 -15.92 24.52
CA ARG A 71 18.22 -14.50 24.48
C ARG A 71 17.90 -13.87 23.11
N ALA A 72 18.13 -14.58 22.02
CA ALA A 72 17.80 -14.12 20.68
C ALA A 72 16.28 -13.96 20.50
N ILE A 73 15.48 -14.94 20.94
CA ILE A 73 14.03 -14.91 20.94
C ILE A 73 13.52 -13.70 21.74
N HIS A 74 13.98 -13.53 22.97
CA HIS A 74 13.59 -12.40 23.81
C HIS A 74 13.99 -11.04 23.20
N THR A 75 15.16 -10.96 22.57
CA THR A 75 15.59 -9.76 21.86
C THR A 75 14.69 -9.43 20.67
N PHE A 76 14.26 -10.46 19.93
CA PHE A 76 13.31 -10.30 18.81
C PHE A 76 11.94 -9.83 19.31
N GLU A 77 11.42 -10.42 20.38
CA GLU A 77 10.17 -9.99 21.03
C GLU A 77 10.21 -8.51 21.42
N GLN A 78 11.25 -8.09 22.12
CA GLN A 78 11.45 -6.70 22.55
C GLN A 78 11.47 -5.74 21.34
N LYS A 79 12.24 -6.08 20.30
CA LYS A 79 12.32 -5.28 19.08
C LYS A 79 10.98 -5.24 18.34
N SER A 80 10.25 -6.36 18.26
CA SER A 80 8.94 -6.43 17.63
C SER A 80 7.91 -5.56 18.35
N LEU A 81 7.92 -5.54 19.69
CA LEU A 81 7.07 -4.67 20.49
C LEU A 81 7.39 -3.18 20.26
N ALA A 82 8.68 -2.82 20.18
CA ALA A 82 9.10 -1.45 19.90
C ALA A 82 8.64 -0.98 18.50
N VAL A 83 8.86 -1.80 17.47
CA VAL A 83 8.39 -1.52 16.11
C VAL A 83 6.87 -1.43 16.04
N ARG A 84 6.16 -2.31 16.76
CA ARG A 84 4.70 -2.27 16.85
C ARG A 84 4.19 -0.96 17.46
N SER A 85 4.83 -0.50 18.53
CA SER A 85 4.49 0.77 19.20
C SER A 85 4.71 1.95 18.26
N GLU A 86 5.86 1.99 17.59
CA GLU A 86 6.18 3.03 16.60
C GLU A 86 5.17 3.03 15.45
N LEU A 87 4.81 1.86 14.91
CA LEU A 87 3.82 1.76 13.86
C LEU A 87 2.44 2.26 14.34
N GLN A 88 2.02 1.88 15.54
CA GLN A 88 0.75 2.32 16.13
C GLN A 88 0.69 3.85 16.28
N GLU A 89 1.80 4.48 16.64
CA GLU A 89 1.89 5.94 16.74
C GLU A 89 1.86 6.60 15.36
N ARG A 90 2.72 6.15 14.42
CA ARG A 90 2.86 6.75 13.09
C ARG A 90 1.69 6.47 12.15
N ALA A 91 1.09 5.29 12.24
CA ALA A 91 -0.03 4.87 11.41
C ALA A 91 -1.40 5.12 12.06
N ASN A 92 -1.47 5.94 13.11
CA ASN A 92 -2.73 6.33 13.71
C ASN A 92 -3.58 7.06 12.66
N TYR A 93 -4.80 6.55 12.40
CA TYR A 93 -5.71 7.13 11.41
C TYR A 93 -5.96 8.63 11.67
N GLN A 94 -6.10 9.05 12.91
CA GLN A 94 -6.34 10.45 13.25
C GLN A 94 -5.16 11.36 12.86
N ALA A 95 -3.93 10.87 12.98
CA ALA A 95 -2.74 11.60 12.54
C ALA A 95 -2.61 11.64 11.00
N LEU A 96 -3.08 10.60 10.31
CA LEU A 96 -3.03 10.50 8.83
C LEU A 96 -4.22 11.17 8.14
N LYS A 97 -5.34 11.36 8.84
CA LYS A 97 -6.59 11.88 8.29
C LYS A 97 -6.43 13.20 7.53
N PRO A 98 -5.71 14.23 8.04
CA PRO A 98 -5.53 15.47 7.29
C PRO A 98 -4.83 15.27 5.94
N GLY A 99 -3.86 14.36 5.88
CA GLY A 99 -3.18 13.99 4.63
C GLY A 99 -4.10 13.30 3.62
N TYR A 100 -4.95 12.37 4.09
CA TYR A 100 -5.97 11.76 3.23
C TYR A 100 -6.93 12.81 2.69
N ILE A 101 -7.47 13.69 3.54
CA ILE A 101 -8.39 14.74 3.11
C ILE A 101 -7.74 15.62 2.05
N ALA A 102 -6.50 16.09 2.28
CA ALA A 102 -5.77 16.91 1.33
C ALA A 102 -5.62 16.21 -0.02
N THR A 103 -5.22 14.93 -0.03
CA THR A 103 -5.06 14.12 -1.24
C THR A 103 -6.37 13.99 -2.02
N TYR A 104 -7.47 13.67 -1.33
CA TYR A 104 -8.76 13.52 -2.01
C TYR A 104 -9.30 14.85 -2.56
N ARG A 105 -9.05 15.96 -1.87
CA ARG A 105 -9.41 17.31 -2.35
C ARG A 105 -8.60 17.76 -3.56
N GLU A 106 -7.40 17.25 -3.71
CA GLU A 106 -6.57 17.52 -4.89
C GLU A 106 -7.02 16.73 -6.12
N VAL A 107 -7.52 15.51 -5.91
CA VAL A 107 -7.84 14.56 -6.99
C VAL A 107 -9.29 14.64 -7.46
N PHE A 108 -10.22 14.91 -6.54
CA PHE A 108 -11.67 14.85 -6.79
C PHE A 108 -12.34 16.21 -6.60
N SER A 109 -13.42 16.42 -7.33
CA SER A 109 -14.40 17.49 -7.08
C SER A 109 -15.42 17.07 -6.03
N GLN A 110 -16.17 18.04 -5.46
CA GLN A 110 -17.27 17.75 -4.54
C GLN A 110 -18.32 16.81 -5.15
N ASP A 111 -18.72 17.08 -6.41
CA ASP A 111 -19.74 16.29 -7.11
C ASP A 111 -19.29 14.83 -7.30
N GLU A 112 -18.01 14.59 -7.60
CA GLU A 112 -17.47 13.23 -7.74
C GLU A 112 -17.44 12.50 -6.40
N ILE A 113 -17.05 13.16 -5.31
CA ILE A 113 -17.11 12.59 -3.96
C ILE A 113 -18.55 12.21 -3.59
N ASP A 114 -19.50 13.09 -3.85
CA ASP A 114 -20.91 12.84 -3.53
C ASP A 114 -21.47 11.66 -4.34
N GLN A 115 -21.12 11.55 -5.63
CA GLN A 115 -21.49 10.42 -6.47
C GLN A 115 -20.88 9.11 -5.97
N LEU A 116 -19.61 9.12 -5.57
CA LEU A 116 -18.95 7.95 -4.97
C LEU A 116 -19.61 7.52 -3.67
N ILE A 117 -19.95 8.47 -2.79
CA ILE A 117 -20.68 8.19 -1.55
C ILE A 117 -22.01 7.51 -1.86
N VAL A 118 -22.80 8.08 -2.78
CA VAL A 118 -24.09 7.49 -3.20
C VAL A 118 -23.88 6.09 -3.75
N PHE A 119 -22.93 5.88 -4.63
CA PHE A 119 -22.62 4.58 -5.21
C PHE A 119 -22.27 3.53 -4.15
N TYR A 120 -21.33 3.83 -3.25
CA TYR A 120 -20.88 2.86 -2.23
C TYR A 120 -21.96 2.58 -1.15
N GLN A 121 -22.96 3.41 -1.03
CA GLN A 121 -24.11 3.16 -0.16
C GLN A 121 -25.13 2.19 -0.80
N THR A 122 -25.11 1.99 -2.12
CA THR A 122 -25.99 1.04 -2.81
C THR A 122 -25.65 -0.42 -2.46
N PRO A 123 -26.59 -1.37 -2.66
CA PRO A 123 -26.30 -2.80 -2.51
C PRO A 123 -25.13 -3.27 -3.39
N THR A 124 -25.03 -2.75 -4.62
CA THR A 124 -23.93 -3.09 -5.56
C THR A 124 -22.61 -2.54 -5.08
N GLY A 125 -22.54 -1.28 -4.64
CA GLY A 125 -21.33 -0.68 -4.09
C GLY A 125 -20.83 -1.40 -2.84
N LYS A 126 -21.73 -1.75 -1.93
CA LYS A 126 -21.40 -2.56 -0.73
C LYS A 126 -20.89 -3.94 -1.09
N MET A 127 -21.51 -4.60 -2.06
CA MET A 127 -21.07 -5.91 -2.55
C MET A 127 -19.66 -5.81 -3.17
N LEU A 128 -19.40 -4.75 -3.94
CA LEU A 128 -18.09 -4.50 -4.54
C LEU A 128 -17.01 -4.36 -3.47
N LEU A 129 -17.23 -3.48 -2.47
CA LEU A 129 -16.29 -3.29 -1.35
C LEU A 129 -16.02 -4.59 -0.59
N ALA A 130 -17.04 -5.42 -0.39
CA ALA A 130 -16.89 -6.69 0.35
C ALA A 130 -16.14 -7.75 -0.45
N LYS A 131 -16.29 -7.80 -1.77
CA LYS A 131 -15.76 -8.88 -2.61
C LYS A 131 -14.43 -8.54 -3.30
N MET A 132 -14.16 -7.27 -3.60
CA MET A 132 -12.94 -6.87 -4.30
C MET A 132 -11.65 -7.30 -3.60
N PRO A 133 -11.50 -7.20 -2.27
CA PRO A 133 -10.29 -7.67 -1.59
C PRO A 133 -10.02 -9.17 -1.84
N GLN A 134 -11.05 -10.00 -1.74
CA GLN A 134 -10.93 -11.44 -2.00
C GLN A 134 -10.56 -11.72 -3.46
N ALA A 135 -11.21 -11.06 -4.41
CA ALA A 135 -10.91 -11.23 -5.83
C ALA A 135 -9.47 -10.82 -6.15
N THR A 136 -9.00 -9.69 -5.60
CA THR A 136 -7.62 -9.22 -5.75
C THR A 136 -6.63 -10.21 -5.13
N GLN A 137 -6.92 -10.73 -3.95
CA GLN A 137 -6.07 -11.72 -3.27
C GLN A 137 -5.92 -13.00 -4.10
N LEU A 138 -7.03 -13.55 -4.63
CA LEU A 138 -7.00 -14.73 -5.49
C LEU A 138 -6.24 -14.47 -6.80
N ALA A 139 -6.45 -13.31 -7.44
CA ALA A 139 -5.71 -12.93 -8.65
C ALA A 139 -4.21 -12.80 -8.38
N THR A 140 -3.83 -12.20 -7.26
CA THR A 140 -2.42 -12.07 -6.85
C THR A 140 -1.80 -13.44 -6.57
N ALA A 141 -2.49 -14.33 -5.85
CA ALA A 141 -2.01 -15.69 -5.59
C ALA A 141 -1.82 -16.49 -6.89
N MET A 142 -2.75 -16.39 -7.83
CA MET A 142 -2.62 -17.01 -9.17
C MET A 142 -1.39 -16.46 -9.91
N LEU A 143 -1.16 -15.14 -9.88
CA LEU A 143 -0.01 -14.52 -10.52
C LEU A 143 1.29 -14.98 -9.88
N GLN A 144 1.38 -14.99 -8.56
CA GLN A 144 2.54 -15.49 -7.81
C GLN A 144 2.86 -16.94 -8.18
N GLN A 145 1.85 -17.83 -8.22
CA GLN A 145 2.03 -19.21 -8.62
C GLN A 145 2.58 -19.34 -10.05
N ARG A 146 2.08 -18.54 -10.98
CA ARG A 146 2.53 -18.53 -12.38
C ARG A 146 3.96 -18.00 -12.53
N LEU A 147 4.34 -17.02 -11.72
CA LEU A 147 5.67 -16.40 -11.78
C LEU A 147 6.72 -17.11 -10.92
N ALA A 148 6.34 -18.00 -10.02
CA ALA A 148 7.27 -18.74 -9.15
C ALA A 148 8.43 -19.39 -9.92
N PRO A 149 8.24 -20.09 -11.08
CA PRO A 149 9.35 -20.67 -11.82
C PRO A 149 10.31 -19.63 -12.41
N VAL A 150 9.81 -18.42 -12.69
CA VAL A 150 10.66 -17.31 -13.20
C VAL A 150 11.55 -16.78 -12.09
N PHE A 151 10.98 -16.56 -10.90
CA PHE A 151 11.74 -16.14 -9.72
C PHE A 151 12.77 -17.18 -9.30
N GLN A 152 12.43 -18.47 -9.34
CA GLN A 152 13.39 -19.56 -9.07
C GLN A 152 14.58 -19.54 -10.03
N ARG A 153 14.35 -19.34 -11.34
CA ARG A 153 15.45 -19.23 -12.32
C ARG A 153 16.31 -17.99 -12.06
N MET A 154 15.73 -16.88 -11.67
CA MET A 154 16.47 -15.68 -11.31
C MET A 154 17.34 -15.91 -10.06
N GLN A 155 16.78 -16.59 -9.05
CA GLN A 155 17.52 -16.98 -7.86
C GLN A 155 18.71 -17.90 -8.21
N GLN A 156 18.48 -18.93 -9.03
CA GLN A 156 19.54 -19.84 -9.50
C GLN A 156 20.65 -19.07 -10.23
N ALA A 157 20.29 -18.15 -11.15
CA ALA A 157 21.28 -17.34 -11.84
C ALA A 157 22.11 -16.44 -10.88
N ALA A 158 21.48 -15.92 -9.84
CA ALA A 158 22.17 -15.15 -8.80
C ALA A 158 23.13 -16.03 -7.97
N ASP A 159 22.71 -17.25 -7.64
CA ASP A 159 23.52 -18.20 -6.89
C ASP A 159 24.71 -18.70 -7.74
N ASP A 160 24.51 -18.99 -9.03
CA ASP A 160 25.56 -19.35 -9.99
C ASP A 160 26.61 -18.21 -10.12
N MET A 161 26.14 -16.97 -10.23
CA MET A 161 27.03 -15.80 -10.26
C MET A 161 27.87 -15.71 -8.97
N LYS A 162 27.25 -15.90 -7.83
CA LYS A 162 27.91 -15.89 -6.52
C LYS A 162 29.00 -16.96 -6.45
N GLN A 163 28.68 -18.20 -6.86
CA GLN A 163 29.61 -19.30 -6.89
C GLN A 163 30.79 -19.02 -7.81
N GLN A 164 30.58 -18.46 -9.01
CA GLN A 164 31.63 -18.05 -9.92
C GLN A 164 32.55 -16.99 -9.29
N LEU A 165 31.97 -15.97 -8.65
CA LEU A 165 32.76 -14.94 -7.96
C LEU A 165 33.58 -15.50 -6.82
N ASP A 166 33.10 -16.48 -6.08
CA ASP A 166 33.82 -17.12 -4.99
C ASP A 166 35.01 -17.95 -5.52
N THR A 167 34.88 -18.62 -6.69
CA THR A 167 35.99 -19.31 -7.34
C THR A 167 37.11 -18.36 -7.78
N PHE A 168 36.76 -17.16 -8.24
CA PHE A 168 37.78 -16.14 -8.62
C PHE A 168 38.45 -15.48 -7.40
N ARG A 169 37.77 -15.45 -6.26
CA ARG A 169 38.26 -14.86 -5.00
C ARG A 169 39.04 -15.83 -4.13
N ALA A 170 38.94 -17.14 -4.43
CA ALA A 170 39.71 -18.16 -3.72
C ALA A 170 41.20 -17.91 -3.87
N PRO A 171 42.02 -17.95 -2.79
CA PRO A 171 43.47 -17.76 -2.90
C PRO A 171 44.08 -18.86 -3.77
N LYS A 172 44.88 -18.45 -4.78
CA LYS A 172 45.58 -19.37 -5.66
C LYS A 172 46.50 -20.27 -4.81
N PRO A 173 46.42 -21.62 -4.93
CA PRO A 173 47.29 -22.50 -4.16
C PRO A 173 48.76 -22.13 -4.36
N ALA A 174 49.50 -22.05 -3.25
CA ALA A 174 50.95 -21.76 -3.29
C ALA A 174 51.67 -22.80 -4.15
N PRO A 175 52.68 -22.39 -4.96
CA PRO A 175 53.46 -23.33 -5.78
C PRO A 175 54.12 -24.36 -4.84
N LYS A 176 53.93 -25.63 -5.12
CA LYS A 176 54.62 -26.73 -4.42
C LYS A 176 56.11 -26.57 -4.69
N GLN A 177 56.93 -26.37 -3.63
CA GLN A 177 58.38 -26.42 -3.68
C GLN A 177 58.87 -27.87 -3.84
#